data_8de447ec458da5e6238ef6be1e12d182
#
_entry.id   8de447ec458da5e6238ef6be1e12d182
#
_cell.length_a   1.000
_cell.length_b   1.000
_cell.length_c   1.000
_cell.angle_alpha   90.00
_cell.angle_beta   90.00
_cell.angle_gamma   90.00
#
_symmetry.space_group_name_H-M   'P 1'
#
loop_
_entity.id
_entity.type
_entity.pdbx_description
1 polymer ?
#
loop_
_entity_poly.entity_id
_entity_poly.type
_entity_poly.pdbx_seq_one_letter_code
_entity_poly.pdbx_strand_id
1 'polypeptide(L)'
;MTIEGVSATSAGAMNATVLAYGLLRGGEAGARQSLYDFWHAVAESAERYNPLRWMPWLKGTHSFGLDHSHLYAFTDMLLRIFSPYQFNPHNLNPLREALESQIDFTVLRKHCPIHLFLCATNVETGKIRIFTGEDVSADAVLASACVPTLFPAVAIDGERYWDGGYMGNPAIFPLIYCCNTHDIVIVHINPIVRRAVPITAADILNRINEVSFNSSLMREMRAIAFVTDLIQQGKVGRDEMKEMLIHSIRSDDAMSALSVSSKYNADWDFLCALRDSGRREADMWLVKNYRNIGQCSSIDIRREFL
;
A
#
# COMPACT_ATOMS: atom_id res chain seq x y z
N MET A 1 2.69 -10.07 20.34
CA MET A 1 2.76 -10.47 18.91
C MET A 1 4.01 -9.83 18.35
N THR A 2 4.84 -10.60 17.64
CA THR A 2 6.07 -10.09 17.01
C THR A 2 5.89 -10.14 15.50
N ILE A 3 6.23 -9.06 14.81
CA ILE A 3 6.22 -9.00 13.34
C ILE A 3 7.56 -9.58 12.86
N GLU A 4 7.53 -10.64 12.06
CA GLU A 4 8.72 -11.25 11.48
C GLU A 4 9.07 -10.63 10.13
N GLY A 5 8.06 -10.33 9.32
CA GLY A 5 8.26 -9.69 8.01
C GLY A 5 7.05 -8.89 7.56
N VAL A 6 7.29 -7.97 6.63
CA VAL A 6 6.25 -7.14 5.99
C VAL A 6 6.48 -7.15 4.49
N SER A 7 5.46 -7.55 3.74
CA SER A 7 5.41 -7.38 2.29
C SER A 7 4.45 -6.24 1.95
N ALA A 8 4.88 -5.30 1.13
CA ALA A 8 4.16 -4.06 0.95
C ALA A 8 4.33 -3.47 -0.45
N THR A 9 3.33 -2.69 -0.86
CA THR A 9 3.25 -2.08 -2.19
C THR A 9 2.74 -0.65 -2.09
N SER A 10 3.25 0.24 -2.93
CA SER A 10 2.80 1.63 -3.06
C SER A 10 2.88 2.40 -1.72
N ALA A 11 1.83 3.07 -1.28
CA ALA A 11 1.78 3.71 0.04
C ALA A 11 2.07 2.72 1.17
N GLY A 12 1.72 1.43 0.99
CA GLY A 12 2.10 0.35 1.89
C GLY A 12 3.60 0.17 2.00
N ALA A 13 4.35 0.30 0.90
CA ALA A 13 5.82 0.22 0.90
C ALA A 13 6.45 1.38 1.69
N MET A 14 5.89 2.59 1.59
CA MET A 14 6.29 3.73 2.43
C MET A 14 6.05 3.42 3.90
N ASN A 15 4.83 3.00 4.25
CA ASN A 15 4.47 2.65 5.62
C ASN A 15 5.37 1.54 6.19
N ALA A 16 5.62 0.48 5.42
CA ALA A 16 6.46 -0.64 5.85
C ALA A 16 7.91 -0.22 6.11
N THR A 17 8.47 0.61 5.24
CA THR A 17 9.85 1.09 5.38
C THR A 17 10.01 2.03 6.57
N VAL A 18 9.07 2.97 6.75
CA VAL A 18 9.03 3.89 7.90
C VAL A 18 8.81 3.12 9.21
N LEU A 19 7.88 2.14 9.20
CA LEU A 19 7.64 1.24 10.33
C LEU A 19 8.93 0.51 10.73
N ALA A 20 9.61 -0.13 9.77
CA ALA A 20 10.82 -0.91 10.01
C ALA A 20 11.94 -0.04 10.60
N TYR A 21 12.13 1.16 10.05
CA TYR A 21 13.12 2.11 10.56
C TYR A 21 12.77 2.62 11.97
N GLY A 22 11.49 2.91 12.20
CA GLY A 22 11.00 3.33 13.52
C GLY A 22 11.13 2.23 14.58
N LEU A 23 10.86 0.96 14.22
CA LEU A 23 11.11 -0.19 15.08
C LEU A 23 12.59 -0.31 15.46
N LEU A 24 13.48 -0.11 14.50
CA LEU A 24 14.92 -0.12 14.73
C LEU A 24 15.35 0.97 15.73
N ARG A 25 14.78 2.17 15.63
CA ARG A 25 15.17 3.33 16.45
C ARG A 25 14.60 3.35 17.86
N GLY A 26 13.40 2.82 18.04
CA GLY A 26 12.70 2.99 19.32
C GLY A 26 11.58 1.95 19.55
N GLY A 27 11.67 0.78 18.92
CA GLY A 27 10.65 -0.25 19.05
C GLY A 27 9.27 0.23 18.62
N GLU A 28 8.22 -0.28 19.24
CA GLU A 28 6.83 0.07 18.87
C GLU A 28 6.50 1.56 19.00
N ALA A 29 7.05 2.24 20.00
CA ALA A 29 6.85 3.68 20.17
C ALA A 29 7.55 4.47 19.06
N GLY A 30 8.79 4.07 18.71
CA GLY A 30 9.54 4.65 17.61
C GLY A 30 8.83 4.44 16.26
N ALA A 31 8.26 3.27 16.04
CA ALA A 31 7.49 2.98 14.83
C ALA A 31 6.26 3.89 14.67
N ARG A 32 5.49 4.08 15.75
CA ARG A 32 4.32 4.98 15.76
C ARG A 32 4.72 6.43 15.52
N GLN A 33 5.81 6.89 16.15
CA GLN A 33 6.29 8.26 15.97
C GLN A 33 6.81 8.48 14.55
N SER A 34 7.62 7.57 14.02
CA SER A 34 8.17 7.69 12.65
C SER A 34 7.06 7.73 11.60
N LEU A 35 6.01 6.91 11.74
CA LEU A 35 4.84 6.96 10.84
C LEU A 35 4.10 8.30 10.94
N TYR A 36 3.94 8.84 12.15
CA TYR A 36 3.33 10.15 12.35
C TYR A 36 4.14 11.25 11.67
N ASP A 37 5.45 11.29 11.92
CA ASP A 37 6.35 12.31 11.39
C ASP A 37 6.43 12.26 9.86
N PHE A 38 6.46 11.04 9.30
CA PHE A 38 6.47 10.84 7.84
C PHE A 38 5.21 11.42 7.18
N TRP A 39 4.03 11.03 7.66
CA TRP A 39 2.79 11.53 7.06
C TRP A 39 2.55 13.00 7.31
N HIS A 40 3.07 13.55 8.42
CA HIS A 40 3.08 14.98 8.67
C HIS A 40 3.96 15.73 7.65
N ALA A 41 5.17 15.22 7.40
CA ALA A 41 6.06 15.79 6.39
C ALA A 41 5.47 15.71 4.97
N VAL A 42 4.75 14.62 4.64
CA VAL A 42 4.02 14.50 3.37
C VAL A 42 2.93 15.57 3.26
N ALA A 43 2.15 15.80 4.32
CA ALA A 43 1.12 16.83 4.35
C ALA A 43 1.72 18.23 4.19
N GLU A 44 2.77 18.56 4.93
CA GLU A 44 3.49 19.84 4.80
C GLU A 44 4.05 20.06 3.39
N SER A 45 4.61 19.02 2.79
CA SER A 45 5.12 19.09 1.42
C SER A 45 3.98 19.33 0.42
N ALA A 46 2.86 18.63 0.56
CA ALA A 46 1.69 18.83 -0.29
C ALA A 46 1.11 20.25 -0.17
N GLU A 47 1.05 20.82 1.04
CA GLU A 47 0.65 22.22 1.23
C GLU A 47 1.62 23.19 0.56
N ARG A 48 2.91 22.93 0.61
CA ARG A 48 3.96 23.78 0.03
C ARG A 48 3.84 23.87 -1.48
N TYR A 49 3.49 22.76 -2.13
CA TYR A 49 3.31 22.66 -3.59
C TYR A 49 1.88 22.92 -4.06
N ASN A 50 0.93 23.21 -3.16
CA ASN A 50 -0.46 23.46 -3.50
C ASN A 50 -0.64 24.86 -4.11
N PRO A 51 -0.99 24.99 -5.42
CA PRO A 51 -1.20 26.29 -6.05
C PRO A 51 -2.40 27.08 -5.46
N LEU A 52 -3.35 26.39 -4.81
CA LEU A 52 -4.50 27.01 -4.14
C LEU A 52 -4.13 27.79 -2.86
N ARG A 53 -2.92 27.64 -2.37
CA ARG A 53 -2.42 28.43 -1.24
C ARG A 53 -2.49 29.95 -1.52
N TRP A 54 -2.29 30.31 -2.78
CA TRP A 54 -2.32 31.70 -3.24
C TRP A 54 -3.73 32.21 -3.56
N MET A 55 -4.74 31.32 -3.52
CA MET A 55 -6.14 31.63 -3.87
C MET A 55 -7.10 31.07 -2.82
N PRO A 56 -7.10 31.62 -1.56
CA PRO A 56 -7.88 31.06 -0.44
C PRO A 56 -9.39 30.99 -0.71
N TRP A 57 -9.90 31.85 -1.60
CA TRP A 57 -11.33 31.90 -1.98
C TRP A 57 -11.78 30.72 -2.86
N LEU A 58 -10.85 29.91 -3.38
CA LEU A 58 -11.15 28.69 -4.13
C LEU A 58 -11.18 27.44 -3.24
N LYS A 59 -10.84 27.56 -1.96
CA LYS A 59 -11.01 26.47 -0.99
C LYS A 59 -12.51 26.23 -0.80
N GLY A 60 -13.02 25.16 -1.38
CA GLY A 60 -14.37 24.67 -1.14
C GLY A 60 -14.57 24.29 0.33
N THR A 61 -15.80 24.42 0.82
CA THR A 61 -16.19 24.10 2.20
C THR A 61 -16.03 22.61 2.48
N HIS A 62 -15.19 22.26 3.44
CA HIS A 62 -15.14 21.04 4.30
C HIS A 62 -15.69 19.70 3.77
N SER A 63 -15.44 19.33 2.52
CA SER A 63 -15.60 17.97 2.04
C SER A 63 -14.21 17.37 1.84
N PHE A 64 -13.94 16.20 2.44
CA PHE A 64 -12.70 15.46 2.24
C PHE A 64 -12.52 14.95 0.79
N GLY A 65 -13.53 15.12 -0.07
CA GLY A 65 -13.48 14.85 -1.50
C GLY A 65 -13.14 16.11 -2.32
N LEU A 66 -12.22 15.96 -3.26
CA LEU A 66 -11.86 17.04 -4.21
C LEU A 66 -12.75 17.05 -5.46
N ASP A 67 -13.75 16.16 -5.55
CA ASP A 67 -14.56 15.91 -6.76
C ASP A 67 -15.38 17.10 -7.22
N HIS A 68 -15.68 18.06 -6.33
CA HIS A 68 -16.41 19.28 -6.66
C HIS A 68 -15.48 20.46 -7.02
N SER A 69 -14.16 20.25 -7.04
CA SER A 69 -13.21 21.27 -7.42
C SER A 69 -13.03 21.28 -8.94
N HIS A 70 -13.39 22.39 -9.60
CA HIS A 70 -13.13 22.58 -11.03
C HIS A 70 -11.63 22.46 -11.37
N LEU A 71 -10.75 22.82 -10.43
CA LEU A 71 -9.31 22.68 -10.59
C LEU A 71 -8.89 21.21 -10.57
N TYR A 72 -9.48 20.38 -9.70
CA TYR A 72 -9.24 18.94 -9.68
C TYR A 72 -9.66 18.30 -11.00
N ALA A 73 -10.87 18.62 -11.49
CA ALA A 73 -11.36 18.11 -12.77
C ALA A 73 -10.45 18.53 -13.95
N PHE A 74 -9.95 19.75 -13.93
CA PHE A 74 -9.00 20.25 -14.93
C PHE A 74 -7.65 19.53 -14.82
N THR A 75 -7.13 19.35 -13.61
CA THR A 75 -5.87 18.62 -13.37
C THR A 75 -5.99 17.15 -13.78
N ASP A 76 -7.09 16.47 -13.41
CA ASP A 76 -7.37 15.10 -13.82
C ASP A 76 -7.44 14.97 -15.36
N MET A 77 -8.08 15.93 -16.03
CA MET A 77 -8.11 16.01 -17.48
C MET A 77 -6.71 16.18 -18.07
N LEU A 78 -5.88 17.05 -17.52
CA LEU A 78 -4.49 17.23 -17.99
C LEU A 78 -3.65 15.96 -17.78
N LEU A 79 -3.77 15.28 -16.63
CA LEU A 79 -3.07 14.02 -16.33
C LEU A 79 -3.50 12.87 -17.25
N ARG A 80 -4.66 12.96 -17.90
CA ARG A 80 -5.13 11.99 -18.90
C ARG A 80 -4.61 12.28 -20.30
N ILE A 81 -4.28 13.54 -20.59
CA ILE A 81 -3.83 14.00 -21.92
C ILE A 81 -2.30 14.00 -22.00
N PHE A 82 -1.64 14.45 -20.95
CA PHE A 82 -0.19 14.59 -20.90
C PHE A 82 0.45 13.50 -20.08
N SER A 83 1.56 12.94 -20.57
CA SER A 83 2.34 11.98 -19.80
C SER A 83 3.16 12.68 -18.71
N PRO A 84 3.55 11.97 -17.62
CA PRO A 84 4.41 12.55 -16.60
C PRO A 84 5.76 13.04 -17.14
N TYR A 85 6.24 12.49 -18.24
CA TYR A 85 7.45 12.98 -18.91
C TYR A 85 7.29 14.35 -19.53
N GLN A 86 6.05 14.78 -19.80
CA GLN A 86 5.74 16.09 -20.37
C GLN A 86 5.47 17.14 -19.30
N PHE A 87 4.71 16.83 -18.24
CA PHE A 87 4.37 17.81 -17.22
C PHE A 87 5.35 17.83 -16.02
N ASN A 88 6.12 16.75 -15.81
CA ASN A 88 7.14 16.65 -14.76
C ASN A 88 8.51 16.21 -15.32
N PRO A 89 9.09 16.95 -16.27
CA PRO A 89 10.33 16.54 -16.95
C PRO A 89 11.54 16.49 -16.00
N HIS A 90 11.48 17.21 -14.88
CA HIS A 90 12.52 17.21 -13.85
C HIS A 90 12.34 16.12 -12.81
N ASN A 91 11.30 15.28 -12.94
CA ASN A 91 10.97 14.20 -12.00
C ASN A 91 10.93 14.67 -10.54
N LEU A 92 10.30 15.82 -10.30
CA LEU A 92 10.11 16.33 -8.95
C LEU A 92 9.14 15.41 -8.20
N ASN A 93 9.62 14.85 -7.11
CA ASN A 93 8.85 13.93 -6.28
C ASN A 93 8.98 14.30 -4.80
N PRO A 94 7.98 14.99 -4.23
CA PRO A 94 7.98 15.40 -2.82
C PRO A 94 8.14 14.24 -1.82
N LEU A 95 7.71 13.03 -2.23
CA LEU A 95 7.83 11.83 -1.39
C LEU A 95 9.28 11.40 -1.20
N ARG A 96 10.17 11.72 -2.16
CA ARG A 96 11.61 11.45 -2.03
C ARG A 96 12.20 12.24 -0.86
N GLU A 97 11.93 13.56 -0.83
CA GLU A 97 12.43 14.42 0.24
C GLU A 97 11.93 13.96 1.61
N ALA A 98 10.64 13.60 1.71
CA ALA A 98 10.06 13.08 2.94
C ALA A 98 10.71 11.76 3.39
N LEU A 99 11.02 10.84 2.47
CA LEU A 99 11.68 9.58 2.79
C LEU A 99 13.13 9.78 3.22
N GLU A 100 13.91 10.50 2.41
CA GLU A 100 15.36 10.67 2.63
C GLU A 100 15.67 11.56 3.85
N SER A 101 14.77 12.47 4.22
CA SER A 101 14.92 13.28 5.43
C SER A 101 14.71 12.50 6.72
N GLN A 102 14.00 11.39 6.68
CA GLN A 102 13.61 10.64 7.88
C GLN A 102 14.25 9.27 8.00
N ILE A 103 14.71 8.68 6.91
CA ILE A 103 15.22 7.31 6.88
C ILE A 103 16.68 7.30 6.41
N ASP A 104 17.56 6.84 7.27
CA ASP A 104 18.90 6.41 6.87
C ASP A 104 18.82 4.99 6.32
N PHE A 105 18.76 4.89 4.99
CA PHE A 105 18.68 3.62 4.30
C PHE A 105 19.91 2.74 4.49
N THR A 106 21.08 3.32 4.76
CA THR A 106 22.30 2.56 5.06
C THR A 106 22.17 1.84 6.40
N VAL A 107 21.69 2.55 7.41
CA VAL A 107 21.43 1.97 8.73
C VAL A 107 20.28 0.95 8.66
N LEU A 108 19.21 1.27 7.92
CA LEU A 108 18.07 0.36 7.77
C LEU A 108 18.50 -0.97 7.14
N ARG A 109 19.21 -0.95 6.00
CA ARG A 109 19.68 -2.19 5.34
C ARG A 109 20.48 -3.06 6.27
N LYS A 110 21.41 -2.43 7.04
CA LYS A 110 22.33 -3.16 7.90
C LYS A 110 21.69 -3.75 9.16
N HIS A 111 20.64 -3.11 9.67
CA HIS A 111 20.08 -3.42 10.99
C HIS A 111 18.56 -3.59 10.98
N CYS A 112 17.94 -3.80 9.82
CA CYS A 112 16.48 -3.96 9.74
C CYS A 112 16.00 -5.07 10.68
N PRO A 113 15.08 -4.77 11.62
CA PRO A 113 14.65 -5.75 12.62
C PRO A 113 13.65 -6.78 12.10
N ILE A 114 13.14 -6.59 10.88
CA ILE A 114 12.13 -7.43 10.24
C ILE A 114 12.51 -7.69 8.78
N HIS A 115 12.01 -8.77 8.19
CA HIS A 115 12.11 -8.96 6.74
C HIS A 115 11.23 -7.96 6.02
N LEU A 116 11.82 -7.15 5.14
CA LEU A 116 11.11 -6.14 4.36
C LEU A 116 11.13 -6.52 2.89
N PHE A 117 9.92 -6.60 2.29
CA PHE A 117 9.70 -6.95 0.88
C PHE A 117 8.90 -5.83 0.21
N LEU A 118 9.54 -5.08 -0.69
CA LEU A 118 8.91 -3.99 -1.42
C LEU A 118 8.66 -4.42 -2.85
N CYS A 119 7.41 -4.38 -3.28
CA CYS A 119 7.00 -4.87 -4.58
C CYS A 119 6.93 -3.74 -5.61
N ALA A 120 7.53 -3.93 -6.79
CA ALA A 120 7.38 -3.07 -7.95
C ALA A 120 7.12 -3.88 -9.21
N THR A 121 6.65 -3.22 -10.26
CA THR A 121 6.39 -3.82 -11.57
C THR A 121 7.46 -3.38 -12.56
N ASN A 122 8.20 -4.31 -13.13
CA ASN A 122 9.14 -4.01 -14.20
C ASN A 122 8.37 -3.60 -15.46
N VAL A 123 8.68 -2.42 -16.01
CA VAL A 123 7.91 -1.82 -17.09
C VAL A 123 8.05 -2.60 -18.41
N GLU A 124 9.25 -3.10 -18.68
CA GLU A 124 9.55 -3.73 -19.97
C GLU A 124 9.03 -5.16 -20.06
N THR A 125 9.11 -5.88 -18.94
CA THR A 125 8.77 -7.31 -18.90
C THR A 125 7.38 -7.59 -18.33
N GLY A 126 6.78 -6.63 -17.62
CA GLY A 126 5.55 -6.81 -16.84
C GLY A 126 5.73 -7.75 -15.63
N LYS A 127 6.97 -8.10 -15.29
CA LYS A 127 7.23 -9.01 -14.17
C LYS A 127 7.29 -8.26 -12.85
N ILE A 128 6.94 -8.98 -11.78
CA ILE A 128 7.11 -8.51 -10.41
C ILE A 128 8.61 -8.44 -10.05
N ARG A 129 9.00 -7.36 -9.37
CA ARG A 129 10.30 -7.25 -8.69
C ARG A 129 10.05 -7.07 -7.20
N ILE A 130 10.75 -7.84 -6.39
CA ILE A 130 10.76 -7.68 -4.93
C ILE A 130 12.13 -7.13 -4.54
N PHE A 131 12.13 -5.94 -3.95
CA PHE A 131 13.31 -5.34 -3.34
C PHE A 131 13.34 -5.74 -1.86
N THR A 132 14.45 -6.32 -1.42
CA THR A 132 14.65 -6.79 -0.05
C THR A 132 16.12 -6.70 0.35
N GLY A 133 16.44 -6.72 1.65
CA GLY A 133 17.81 -6.69 2.14
C GLY A 133 18.59 -5.49 1.60
N GLU A 134 19.67 -5.75 0.86
CA GLU A 134 20.56 -4.70 0.32
C GLU A 134 19.90 -3.86 -0.78
N ASP A 135 18.85 -4.37 -1.45
CA ASP A 135 18.13 -3.65 -2.50
C ASP A 135 17.19 -2.57 -1.94
N VAL A 136 16.93 -2.54 -0.63
CA VAL A 136 16.04 -1.56 0.00
C VAL A 136 16.67 -0.17 -0.05
N SER A 137 16.01 0.75 -0.74
CA SER A 137 16.48 2.12 -0.96
C SER A 137 15.30 3.07 -1.14
N ALA A 138 15.55 4.38 -1.12
CA ALA A 138 14.53 5.37 -1.46
C ALA A 138 13.97 5.11 -2.87
N ASP A 139 14.83 4.76 -3.84
CA ASP A 139 14.41 4.44 -5.20
C ASP A 139 13.51 3.19 -5.24
N ALA A 140 13.80 2.15 -4.46
CA ALA A 140 12.95 0.95 -4.36
C ALA A 140 11.55 1.28 -3.80
N VAL A 141 11.47 2.12 -2.75
CA VAL A 141 10.20 2.59 -2.19
C VAL A 141 9.41 3.42 -3.21
N LEU A 142 10.09 4.35 -3.89
CA LEU A 142 9.49 5.20 -4.91
C LEU A 142 9.08 4.40 -6.15
N ALA A 143 9.84 3.39 -6.56
CA ALA A 143 9.47 2.46 -7.62
C ALA A 143 8.18 1.72 -7.30
N SER A 144 8.07 1.22 -6.05
CA SER A 144 6.86 0.58 -5.55
C SER A 144 5.62 1.48 -5.59
N ALA A 145 5.80 2.79 -5.47
CA ALA A 145 4.73 3.79 -5.42
C ALA A 145 4.66 4.66 -6.70
N CYS A 146 5.36 4.26 -7.77
CA CYS A 146 5.40 5.01 -9.02
C CYS A 146 4.14 4.76 -9.86
N VAL A 147 3.08 5.51 -9.60
CA VAL A 147 1.85 5.48 -10.41
C VAL A 147 2.17 6.03 -11.80
N PRO A 148 1.97 5.26 -12.91
CA PRO A 148 2.43 5.60 -14.26
C PRO A 148 1.87 6.90 -14.82
N THR A 149 0.71 7.34 -14.34
CA THR A 149 0.05 8.57 -14.77
C THR A 149 0.55 9.81 -14.02
N LEU A 150 1.30 9.65 -12.93
CA LEU A 150 1.75 10.74 -12.07
C LEU A 150 3.26 10.97 -12.13
N PHE A 151 4.03 9.89 -12.25
CA PHE A 151 5.49 9.95 -12.18
C PHE A 151 6.15 9.21 -13.36
N PRO A 152 7.27 9.72 -13.87
CA PRO A 152 8.14 8.95 -14.74
C PRO A 152 8.59 7.66 -14.06
N ALA A 153 8.76 6.58 -14.83
CA ALA A 153 9.22 5.30 -14.30
C ALA A 153 10.55 5.46 -13.56
N VAL A 154 10.66 4.84 -12.38
CA VAL A 154 11.90 4.87 -11.58
C VAL A 154 12.92 3.93 -12.19
N ALA A 155 14.13 4.41 -12.41
CA ALA A 155 15.24 3.63 -12.95
C ALA A 155 16.10 3.08 -11.80
N ILE A 156 16.31 1.76 -11.77
CA ILE A 156 17.18 1.06 -10.81
C ILE A 156 17.94 -0.01 -11.60
N ASP A 157 19.27 0.02 -11.53
CA ASP A 157 20.17 -0.95 -12.18
C ASP A 157 19.92 -1.15 -13.69
N GLY A 158 19.55 -0.09 -14.38
CA GLY A 158 19.29 -0.11 -15.83
C GLY A 158 17.89 -0.54 -16.22
N GLU A 159 17.09 -1.03 -15.30
CA GLU A 159 15.68 -1.38 -15.49
C GLU A 159 14.74 -0.25 -15.03
N ARG A 160 13.50 -0.27 -15.51
CA ARG A 160 12.49 0.74 -15.16
C ARG A 160 11.30 0.13 -14.47
N TYR A 161 10.79 0.84 -13.44
CA TYR A 161 9.75 0.30 -12.58
C TYR A 161 8.57 1.25 -12.42
N TRP A 162 7.39 0.66 -12.38
CA TRP A 162 6.12 1.26 -11.98
C TRP A 162 5.62 0.66 -10.67
N ASP A 163 4.53 1.22 -10.16
CA ASP A 163 3.83 0.77 -8.95
C ASP A 163 3.64 -0.75 -8.96
N GLY A 164 3.97 -1.35 -7.82
CA GLY A 164 3.86 -2.79 -7.65
C GLY A 164 2.42 -3.31 -7.65
N GLY A 165 1.43 -2.43 -7.47
CA GLY A 165 0.02 -2.78 -7.40
C GLY A 165 -0.51 -3.51 -8.63
N TYR A 166 0.15 -3.38 -9.77
CA TYR A 166 -0.22 -4.13 -10.99
C TYR A 166 0.12 -5.62 -10.92
N MET A 167 1.19 -6.00 -10.18
CA MET A 167 1.68 -7.39 -10.17
C MET A 167 1.66 -8.05 -8.79
N GLY A 168 1.72 -7.28 -7.71
CA GLY A 168 1.68 -7.77 -6.33
C GLY A 168 1.15 -6.73 -5.35
N ASN A 169 -0.07 -6.87 -4.86
CA ASN A 169 -0.71 -5.90 -3.97
C ASN A 169 -1.44 -6.57 -2.78
N PRO A 170 -0.67 -6.95 -1.78
CA PRO A 170 0.77 -7.18 -1.76
C PRO A 170 1.17 -8.51 -2.41
N ALA A 171 2.46 -8.70 -2.65
CA ALA A 171 3.01 -10.02 -2.93
C ALA A 171 3.12 -10.80 -1.61
N ILE A 172 2.41 -11.90 -1.47
CA ILE A 172 2.39 -12.69 -0.23
C ILE A 172 3.49 -13.76 -0.23
N PHE A 173 3.82 -14.32 -1.40
CA PHE A 173 4.76 -15.41 -1.54
C PHE A 173 6.12 -15.18 -0.85
N PRO A 174 6.70 -13.94 -0.77
CA PRO A 174 7.97 -13.77 -0.07
C PRO A 174 7.87 -14.06 1.43
N LEU A 175 6.72 -13.72 2.05
CA LEU A 175 6.47 -14.04 3.45
C LEU A 175 6.39 -15.54 3.67
N ILE A 176 5.74 -16.28 2.75
CA ILE A 176 5.62 -17.75 2.84
C ILE A 176 7.00 -18.41 2.78
N TYR A 177 7.88 -17.92 1.89
CA TYR A 177 9.19 -18.53 1.66
C TYR A 177 10.26 -18.11 2.68
N CYS A 178 10.21 -16.86 3.15
CA CYS A 178 11.31 -16.28 3.93
C CYS A 178 11.00 -16.10 5.42
N CYS A 179 9.73 -16.21 5.85
CA CYS A 179 9.34 -16.10 7.25
C CYS A 179 8.99 -17.47 7.82
N ASN A 180 9.17 -17.66 9.13
CA ASN A 180 8.86 -18.92 9.81
C ASN A 180 7.39 -19.01 10.23
N THR A 181 6.76 -17.87 10.48
CA THR A 181 5.35 -17.79 10.90
C THR A 181 4.41 -18.39 9.87
N HIS A 182 3.31 -18.96 10.35
CA HIS A 182 2.18 -19.41 9.54
C HIS A 182 1.11 -18.32 9.38
N ASP A 183 1.12 -17.30 10.23
CA ASP A 183 0.12 -16.25 10.23
C ASP A 183 0.47 -15.12 9.26
N ILE A 184 -0.49 -14.75 8.43
CA ILE A 184 -0.40 -13.57 7.56
C ILE A 184 -1.59 -12.66 7.88
N VAL A 185 -1.29 -11.43 8.31
CA VAL A 185 -2.29 -10.38 8.54
C VAL A 185 -2.28 -9.41 7.37
N ILE A 186 -3.35 -9.39 6.59
CA ILE A 186 -3.52 -8.47 5.48
C ILE A 186 -4.19 -7.20 5.99
N VAL A 187 -3.52 -6.06 5.84
CA VAL A 187 -4.14 -4.74 6.01
C VAL A 187 -4.73 -4.33 4.67
N HIS A 188 -6.03 -4.55 4.50
CA HIS A 188 -6.72 -4.44 3.23
C HIS A 188 -7.44 -3.10 3.11
N ILE A 189 -7.04 -2.28 2.15
CA ILE A 189 -7.55 -0.92 1.96
C ILE A 189 -8.57 -0.84 0.82
N ASN A 190 -8.31 -1.53 -0.30
CA ASN A 190 -9.19 -1.47 -1.47
C ASN A 190 -10.37 -2.45 -1.33
N PRO A 191 -11.63 -1.99 -1.28
CA PRO A 191 -12.78 -2.88 -1.20
C PRO A 191 -12.80 -3.87 -2.37
N ILE A 192 -13.01 -5.15 -2.06
CA ILE A 192 -13.18 -6.20 -3.08
C ILE A 192 -14.57 -6.08 -3.72
N VAL A 193 -15.58 -5.89 -2.87
CA VAL A 193 -16.97 -5.82 -3.29
C VAL A 193 -17.43 -4.37 -3.37
N ARG A 194 -17.93 -3.97 -4.54
CA ARG A 194 -18.71 -2.75 -4.73
C ARG A 194 -20.09 -3.12 -5.26
N ARG A 195 -21.13 -2.78 -4.50
CA ARG A 195 -22.51 -3.15 -4.85
C ARG A 195 -23.09 -2.36 -6.02
N ALA A 196 -22.64 -1.10 -6.20
CA ALA A 196 -23.09 -0.26 -7.30
C ALA A 196 -22.22 -0.50 -8.55
N VAL A 197 -22.88 -0.68 -9.70
CA VAL A 197 -22.20 -0.72 -11.00
C VAL A 197 -21.77 0.69 -11.39
N PRO A 198 -20.50 0.95 -11.71
CA PRO A 198 -20.05 2.27 -12.10
C PRO A 198 -20.65 2.65 -13.47
N ILE A 199 -21.17 3.88 -13.57
CA ILE A 199 -21.82 4.37 -14.79
C ILE A 199 -21.11 5.58 -15.41
N THR A 200 -20.30 6.32 -14.65
CA THR A 200 -19.50 7.42 -15.21
C THR A 200 -18.14 6.90 -15.68
N ALA A 201 -17.53 7.56 -16.66
CA ALA A 201 -16.20 7.21 -17.15
C ALA A 201 -15.14 7.20 -16.02
N ALA A 202 -15.20 8.16 -15.09
CA ALA A 202 -14.31 8.24 -13.94
C ALA A 202 -14.48 7.04 -13.01
N ASP A 203 -15.71 6.68 -12.66
CA ASP A 203 -16.01 5.53 -11.79
C ASP A 203 -15.60 4.20 -12.44
N ILE A 204 -15.83 4.07 -13.77
CA ILE A 204 -15.43 2.89 -14.54
C ILE A 204 -13.92 2.71 -14.50
N LEU A 205 -13.14 3.76 -14.77
CA LEU A 205 -11.68 3.72 -14.73
C LEU A 205 -11.17 3.42 -13.32
N ASN A 206 -11.79 4.01 -12.30
CA ASN A 206 -11.45 3.71 -10.92
C ASN A 206 -11.71 2.22 -10.60
N ARG A 207 -12.85 1.69 -11.03
CA ARG A 207 -13.17 0.28 -10.79
C ARG A 207 -12.23 -0.66 -11.52
N ILE A 208 -11.80 -0.32 -12.74
CA ILE A 208 -10.80 -1.08 -13.49
C ILE A 208 -9.49 -1.12 -12.69
N ASN A 209 -9.04 0.00 -12.13
CA ASN A 209 -7.84 0.06 -11.30
C ASN A 209 -7.99 -0.77 -10.02
N GLU A 210 -9.12 -0.69 -9.32
CA GLU A 210 -9.38 -1.50 -8.13
C GLU A 210 -9.36 -3.00 -8.45
N VAL A 211 -10.02 -3.42 -9.53
CA VAL A 211 -10.04 -4.81 -10.00
C VAL A 211 -8.63 -5.27 -10.36
N SER A 212 -7.86 -4.44 -11.06
CA SER A 212 -6.48 -4.72 -11.42
C SER A 212 -5.61 -4.93 -10.18
N PHE A 213 -5.67 -4.01 -9.22
CA PHE A 213 -4.88 -4.07 -8.00
C PHE A 213 -5.27 -5.23 -7.07
N ASN A 214 -6.54 -5.60 -7.01
CA ASN A 214 -6.99 -6.74 -6.21
C ASN A 214 -6.73 -8.09 -6.91
N SER A 215 -6.50 -8.11 -8.22
CA SER A 215 -6.35 -9.36 -8.99
C SER A 215 -5.15 -10.20 -8.56
N SER A 216 -4.05 -9.56 -8.17
CA SER A 216 -2.86 -10.26 -7.67
C SER A 216 -3.13 -10.94 -6.34
N LEU A 217 -3.76 -10.24 -5.39
CA LEU A 217 -4.17 -10.80 -4.11
C LEU A 217 -5.11 -12.00 -4.27
N MET A 218 -6.10 -11.91 -5.16
CA MET A 218 -7.01 -13.03 -5.42
C MET A 218 -6.29 -14.27 -5.99
N ARG A 219 -5.27 -14.08 -6.84
CA ARG A 219 -4.45 -15.18 -7.34
C ARG A 219 -3.62 -15.83 -6.24
N GLU A 220 -3.03 -15.04 -5.37
CA GLU A 220 -2.28 -15.54 -4.20
C GLU A 220 -3.19 -16.30 -3.25
N MET A 221 -4.38 -15.76 -2.94
CA MET A 221 -5.37 -16.44 -2.09
C MET A 221 -5.84 -17.77 -2.68
N ARG A 222 -6.02 -17.83 -4.00
CA ARG A 222 -6.35 -19.10 -4.69
C ARG A 222 -5.25 -20.14 -4.56
N ALA A 223 -3.99 -19.73 -4.69
CA ALA A 223 -2.85 -20.64 -4.51
C ALA A 223 -2.76 -21.14 -3.07
N ILE A 224 -2.93 -20.25 -2.09
CA ILE A 224 -2.94 -20.61 -0.67
C ILE A 224 -4.10 -21.57 -0.36
N ALA A 225 -5.31 -21.29 -0.83
CA ALA A 225 -6.46 -22.16 -0.63
C ALA A 225 -6.23 -23.56 -1.25
N PHE A 226 -5.64 -23.62 -2.44
CA PHE A 226 -5.33 -24.88 -3.10
C PHE A 226 -4.31 -25.72 -2.29
N VAL A 227 -3.24 -25.11 -1.80
CA VAL A 227 -2.25 -25.78 -0.95
C VAL A 227 -2.89 -26.25 0.36
N THR A 228 -3.70 -25.42 0.99
CA THR A 228 -4.45 -25.76 2.21
C THR A 228 -5.33 -27.01 1.99
N ASP A 229 -6.03 -27.08 0.86
CA ASP A 229 -6.85 -28.27 0.53
C ASP A 229 -6.00 -29.52 0.36
N LEU A 230 -4.84 -29.43 -0.29
CA LEU A 230 -3.94 -30.59 -0.46
C LEU A 230 -3.45 -31.12 0.87
N ILE A 231 -3.09 -30.22 1.79
CA ILE A 231 -2.66 -30.59 3.15
C ILE A 231 -3.81 -31.22 3.93
N GLN A 232 -4.99 -30.62 3.91
CA GLN A 232 -6.17 -31.11 4.64
C GLN A 232 -6.68 -32.46 4.12
N GLN A 233 -6.49 -32.73 2.82
CA GLN A 233 -6.80 -34.03 2.20
C GLN A 233 -5.69 -35.07 2.41
N GLY A 234 -4.60 -34.73 3.09
CA GLY A 234 -3.46 -35.64 3.31
C GLY A 234 -2.68 -35.98 2.04
N LYS A 235 -2.81 -35.17 0.98
CA LYS A 235 -2.09 -35.38 -0.29
C LYS A 235 -0.67 -34.80 -0.25
N VAL A 236 -0.41 -33.86 0.65
CA VAL A 236 0.89 -33.25 0.92
C VAL A 236 1.08 -33.17 2.42
N GLY A 237 2.29 -33.46 2.89
CA GLY A 237 2.65 -33.40 4.31
C GLY A 237 2.75 -31.95 4.81
N ARG A 238 2.45 -31.74 6.10
CA ARG A 238 2.62 -30.43 6.76
C ARG A 238 4.09 -30.03 6.96
N ASP A 239 4.99 -30.99 6.81
CA ASP A 239 6.44 -30.83 6.80
C ASP A 239 6.99 -30.47 5.42
N GLU A 240 6.23 -30.72 4.34
CA GLU A 240 6.59 -30.37 2.96
C GLU A 240 6.10 -28.99 2.55
N MET A 241 4.90 -28.61 3.00
CA MET A 241 4.29 -27.30 2.70
C MET A 241 3.66 -26.65 3.94
N LYS A 242 3.78 -25.34 4.04
CA LYS A 242 3.17 -24.56 5.11
C LYS A 242 1.65 -24.39 4.89
N GLU A 243 0.87 -24.78 5.89
CA GLU A 243 -0.54 -24.38 5.97
C GLU A 243 -0.60 -22.96 6.52
N MET A 244 -1.01 -22.00 5.68
CA MET A 244 -1.05 -20.59 6.05
C MET A 244 -2.35 -20.23 6.74
N LEU A 245 -2.26 -19.44 7.81
CA LEU A 245 -3.37 -18.87 8.55
C LEU A 245 -3.58 -17.41 8.13
N ILE A 246 -4.71 -17.15 7.49
CA ILE A 246 -4.96 -15.84 6.88
C ILE A 246 -5.91 -15.00 7.74
N HIS A 247 -5.49 -13.78 7.97
CA HIS A 247 -6.22 -12.77 8.73
C HIS A 247 -6.37 -11.51 7.88
N SER A 248 -7.46 -10.76 8.09
CA SER A 248 -7.69 -9.51 7.36
C SER A 248 -8.21 -8.43 8.29
N ILE A 249 -7.51 -7.29 8.32
CA ILE A 249 -7.96 -6.05 8.92
C ILE A 249 -8.43 -5.16 7.78
N ARG A 250 -9.70 -4.74 7.79
CA ARG A 250 -10.28 -3.93 6.72
C ARG A 250 -11.42 -3.05 7.23
N SER A 251 -11.68 -1.98 6.49
CA SER A 251 -12.76 -1.02 6.74
C SER A 251 -13.50 -0.73 5.43
N ASP A 252 -14.17 -1.76 4.88
CA ASP A 252 -14.81 -1.68 3.55
C ASP A 252 -15.85 -0.55 3.47
N ASP A 253 -16.64 -0.35 4.54
CA ASP A 253 -17.67 0.69 4.58
C ASP A 253 -17.05 2.10 4.54
N ALA A 254 -16.04 2.37 5.38
CA ALA A 254 -15.36 3.66 5.41
C ALA A 254 -14.60 3.93 4.10
N MET A 255 -13.92 2.92 3.56
CA MET A 255 -13.16 3.08 2.30
C MET A 255 -14.07 3.22 1.09
N SER A 256 -15.23 2.56 1.08
CA SER A 256 -16.22 2.68 -0.01
C SER A 256 -16.92 4.04 -0.02
N ALA A 257 -16.99 4.72 1.12
CA ALA A 257 -17.56 6.06 1.23
C ALA A 257 -16.62 7.16 0.70
N LEU A 258 -15.33 6.84 0.53
CA LEU A 258 -14.36 7.81 0.01
C LEU A 258 -14.42 7.88 -1.52
N SER A 259 -14.31 9.10 -2.04
CA SER A 259 -14.23 9.34 -3.47
C SER A 259 -12.88 8.99 -4.06
N VAL A 260 -12.80 8.89 -5.38
CA VAL A 260 -11.53 8.64 -6.11
C VAL A 260 -10.50 9.70 -5.83
N SER A 261 -10.94 10.96 -5.79
CA SER A 261 -10.08 12.13 -5.54
C SER A 261 -9.46 12.14 -4.15
N SER A 262 -10.07 11.46 -3.18
CA SER A 262 -9.53 11.35 -1.83
C SER A 262 -8.16 10.66 -1.78
N LYS A 263 -7.83 9.83 -2.77
CA LYS A 263 -6.51 9.17 -2.90
C LYS A 263 -5.35 10.15 -3.07
N TYR A 264 -5.64 11.36 -3.53
CA TYR A 264 -4.66 12.43 -3.74
C TYR A 264 -4.76 13.52 -2.67
N ASN A 265 -5.61 13.34 -1.69
CA ASN A 265 -5.79 14.29 -0.60
C ASN A 265 -4.76 14.05 0.50
N ALA A 266 -3.78 14.94 0.60
CA ALA A 266 -2.76 14.93 1.64
C ALA A 266 -3.03 15.95 2.75
N ASP A 267 -4.29 16.44 2.88
CA ASP A 267 -4.70 17.30 3.98
C ASP A 267 -4.47 16.61 5.33
N TRP A 268 -3.86 17.34 6.27
CA TRP A 268 -3.46 16.75 7.55
C TRP A 268 -4.62 16.23 8.39
N ASP A 269 -5.72 16.97 8.43
CA ASP A 269 -6.91 16.54 9.20
C ASP A 269 -7.53 15.30 8.59
N PHE A 270 -7.51 15.20 7.25
CA PHE A 270 -7.95 14.00 6.55
C PHE A 270 -7.05 12.79 6.83
N LEU A 271 -5.73 12.95 6.79
CA LEU A 271 -4.78 11.88 7.12
C LEU A 271 -4.93 11.44 8.59
N CYS A 272 -5.14 12.37 9.51
CA CYS A 272 -5.44 12.06 10.91
C CYS A 272 -6.75 11.28 11.07
N ALA A 273 -7.79 11.66 10.33
CA ALA A 273 -9.08 10.95 10.35
C ALA A 273 -8.94 9.50 9.83
N LEU A 274 -8.17 9.30 8.76
CA LEU A 274 -7.86 7.96 8.24
C LEU A 274 -7.06 7.11 9.24
N ARG A 275 -6.01 7.70 9.85
CA ARG A 275 -5.24 7.05 10.91
C ARG A 275 -6.12 6.58 12.05
N ASP A 276 -7.00 7.45 12.53
CA ASP A 276 -7.86 7.14 13.69
C ASP A 276 -8.93 6.13 13.32
N SER A 277 -9.42 6.14 12.09
CA SER A 277 -10.28 5.07 11.56
C SER A 277 -9.55 3.74 11.52
N GLY A 278 -8.34 3.70 10.95
CA GLY A 278 -7.53 2.48 10.90
C GLY A 278 -7.22 1.91 12.29
N ARG A 279 -6.93 2.76 13.27
CA ARG A 279 -6.71 2.34 14.67
C ARG A 279 -7.95 1.70 15.26
N ARG A 280 -9.12 2.31 15.09
CA ARG A 280 -10.39 1.71 15.58
C ARG A 280 -10.65 0.34 14.98
N GLU A 281 -10.46 0.19 13.67
CA GLU A 281 -10.65 -1.11 13.01
C GLU A 281 -9.65 -2.16 13.51
N ALA A 282 -8.39 -1.77 13.69
CA ALA A 282 -7.37 -2.66 14.23
C ALA A 282 -7.70 -3.08 15.67
N ASP A 283 -8.14 -2.16 16.53
CA ASP A 283 -8.52 -2.45 17.90
C ASP A 283 -9.73 -3.40 17.95
N MET A 284 -10.77 -3.16 17.16
CA MET A 284 -11.93 -4.04 17.06
C MET A 284 -11.53 -5.44 16.54
N TRP A 285 -10.65 -5.48 15.55
CA TRP A 285 -10.15 -6.74 15.02
C TRP A 285 -9.34 -7.51 16.07
N LEU A 286 -8.45 -6.85 16.80
CA LEU A 286 -7.64 -7.46 17.86
C LEU A 286 -8.52 -8.05 18.98
N VAL A 287 -9.52 -7.31 19.44
CA VAL A 287 -10.47 -7.81 20.47
C VAL A 287 -11.14 -9.10 20.00
N LYS A 288 -11.53 -9.18 18.74
CA LYS A 288 -12.27 -10.32 18.18
C LYS A 288 -11.37 -11.50 17.83
N ASN A 289 -10.18 -11.23 17.25
CA ASN A 289 -9.42 -12.25 16.52
C ASN A 289 -8.01 -12.52 17.10
N TYR A 290 -7.56 -11.80 18.12
CA TYR A 290 -6.21 -11.98 18.64
C TYR A 290 -5.92 -13.44 19.06
N ARG A 291 -6.92 -14.15 19.60
CA ARG A 291 -6.79 -15.55 20.01
C ARG A 291 -6.70 -16.53 18.85
N ASN A 292 -7.06 -16.12 17.64
CA ASN A 292 -6.98 -16.95 16.44
C ASN A 292 -5.54 -17.03 15.89
N ILE A 293 -4.70 -16.05 16.20
CA ILE A 293 -3.31 -15.99 15.77
C ILE A 293 -2.58 -17.24 16.29
N GLY A 294 -1.91 -17.97 15.39
CA GLY A 294 -1.26 -19.23 15.66
C GLY A 294 -2.18 -20.43 15.83
N GLN A 295 -3.50 -20.26 15.65
CA GLN A 295 -4.50 -21.32 15.86
C GLN A 295 -5.34 -21.58 14.61
N CYS A 296 -5.93 -20.56 14.03
CA CYS A 296 -6.79 -20.68 12.85
C CYS A 296 -6.94 -19.33 12.12
N SER A 297 -7.24 -19.39 10.84
CA SER A 297 -7.57 -18.19 10.05
C SER A 297 -8.75 -17.44 10.64
N SER A 298 -8.72 -16.10 10.62
CA SER A 298 -9.86 -15.26 11.04
C SER A 298 -10.86 -14.99 9.92
N ILE A 299 -10.55 -15.43 8.70
CA ILE A 299 -11.40 -15.31 7.52
C ILE A 299 -11.49 -16.63 6.78
N ASP A 300 -12.57 -16.81 6.04
CA ASP A 300 -12.72 -17.88 5.05
C ASP A 300 -12.23 -17.37 3.69
N ILE A 301 -11.07 -17.88 3.24
CA ILE A 301 -10.44 -17.46 1.98
C ILE A 301 -11.38 -17.67 0.79
N ARG A 302 -12.11 -18.80 0.77
CA ARG A 302 -12.99 -19.13 -0.35
C ARG A 302 -14.15 -18.14 -0.46
N ARG A 303 -14.79 -17.84 0.65
CA ARG A 303 -15.90 -16.91 0.72
C ARG A 303 -15.49 -15.46 0.40
N GLU A 304 -14.29 -15.06 0.83
CA GLU A 304 -13.84 -13.66 0.76
C GLU A 304 -13.15 -13.32 -0.56
N PHE A 305 -12.45 -14.29 -1.19
CA PHE A 305 -11.56 -14.01 -2.32
C PHE A 305 -11.82 -14.88 -3.56
N LEU A 306 -12.60 -15.95 -3.45
CA LEU A 306 -12.87 -16.90 -4.55
C LEU A 306 -14.35 -16.97 -4.91
#